data_a4e8ce9e6cbb80f29fb873f1baaee349
#
_entry.id   a4e8ce9e6cbb80f29fb873f1baaee349
#
_cell.length_a   1.000
_cell.length_b   1.000
_cell.length_c   1.000
_cell.angle_alpha   90.00
_cell.angle_beta   90.00
_cell.angle_gamma   90.00
#
_symmetry.space_group_name_H-M   'P 1'
#
loop_
_entity.id
_entity.type
_entity.pdbx_description
1 polymer ?
#
loop_
_entity_poly.entity_id
_entity_poly.type
_entity_poly.pdbx_seq_one_letter_code
_entity_poly.pdbx_strand_id
1 'polypeptide(L)'
;MVIDAGAQDGASFYSDGQMRDLSEQSHSTHSAGFGTSAAELSQHVQAWRSAARDPRVDALMRELESQAQEQLRIHRPVCLASGKCCNFEQHGHSMWLTGLEVAWTLSKLPSEPTTAQVAASVRVGNCPFLVQGMCGIHQARPLGCRAYFCDQAGQGWQEAMMESWLGRIRSLHTDLEIAYRYDEWRRLLGAFSTQETINSAVAG
;
A
#
# COMPACT_ATOMS: atom_id res chain seq x y z
N MET A 1 -7.02 9.72 56.30
CA MET A 1 -7.33 8.44 55.68
C MET A 1 -6.82 8.52 54.28
N VAL A 2 -5.58 8.02 54.06
CA VAL A 2 -4.84 8.09 52.82
C VAL A 2 -5.12 6.79 52.07
N ILE A 3 -5.62 6.86 50.84
CA ILE A 3 -5.75 5.72 49.96
C ILE A 3 -4.68 5.85 48.87
N ASP A 4 -3.80 4.89 48.95
CA ASP A 4 -2.69 4.62 48.07
C ASP A 4 -3.23 4.15 46.71
N ALA A 5 -2.87 4.86 45.62
CA ALA A 5 -3.19 4.46 44.25
C ALA A 5 -1.94 3.84 43.62
N GLY A 6 -1.88 2.50 43.65
CA GLY A 6 -0.80 1.75 43.04
C GLY A 6 -0.70 2.00 41.56
N ALA A 7 0.47 2.40 41.13
CA ALA A 7 0.89 2.43 39.74
C ALA A 7 1.02 0.99 39.22
N GLN A 8 0.25 0.64 38.19
CA GLN A 8 0.49 -0.59 37.43
C GLN A 8 1.34 -0.24 36.21
N ASP A 9 2.56 -0.77 36.26
CA ASP A 9 3.51 -0.74 35.15
C ASP A 9 2.92 -1.47 33.94
N GLY A 10 2.49 -0.73 32.94
CA GLY A 10 2.12 -1.26 31.64
C GLY A 10 3.37 -1.64 30.86
N ALA A 11 3.76 -2.92 30.94
CA ALA A 11 4.84 -3.47 30.13
C ALA A 11 4.56 -3.26 28.65
N SER A 12 5.52 -2.62 27.99
CA SER A 12 5.63 -2.49 26.54
C SER A 12 5.70 -3.86 25.89
N PHE A 13 4.61 -4.26 25.21
CA PHE A 13 4.57 -5.47 24.38
C PHE A 13 4.50 -5.05 22.92
N TYR A 14 5.63 -4.66 22.35
CA TYR A 14 5.84 -4.73 20.90
C TYR A 14 7.34 -4.84 20.64
N SER A 15 7.84 -6.09 20.60
CA SER A 15 9.13 -6.41 20.03
C SER A 15 9.00 -6.53 18.51
N ASP A 16 10.06 -6.14 17.79
CA ASP A 16 10.21 -6.08 16.33
C ASP A 16 9.87 -7.37 15.52
N GLY A 17 9.29 -8.39 16.15
CA GLY A 17 8.99 -9.67 15.52
C GLY A 17 7.57 -9.86 15.01
N GLN A 18 6.58 -9.07 15.43
CA GLN A 18 5.17 -9.42 15.23
C GLN A 18 4.54 -8.92 13.93
N MET A 19 5.16 -7.96 13.23
CA MET A 19 4.68 -7.58 11.89
C MET A 19 5.02 -8.62 10.79
N ARG A 20 5.84 -9.63 11.09
CA ARG A 20 6.16 -10.72 10.16
C ARG A 20 5.14 -11.87 10.18
N ASP A 21 4.34 -11.99 11.23
CA ASP A 21 3.51 -13.18 11.47
C ASP A 21 2.11 -13.09 10.82
N LEU A 22 1.59 -11.91 10.49
CA LEU A 22 0.30 -11.77 9.80
C LEU A 22 0.35 -12.20 8.32
N SER A 23 1.55 -12.31 7.73
CA SER A 23 1.73 -12.87 6.39
C SER A 23 1.77 -14.41 6.40
N GLU A 24 2.06 -15.05 7.53
CA GLU A 24 2.21 -16.51 7.63
C GLU A 24 0.95 -17.25 8.07
N GLN A 25 0.02 -16.62 8.78
CA GLN A 25 -1.17 -17.32 9.31
C GLN A 25 -2.32 -17.49 8.31
N SER A 26 -2.31 -16.83 7.16
CA SER A 26 -3.29 -17.06 6.08
C SER A 26 -2.81 -18.03 4.97
N HIS A 27 -1.67 -18.72 5.16
CA HIS A 27 -1.02 -19.57 4.15
C HIS A 27 -1.08 -21.06 4.43
N SER A 28 -2.09 -21.55 5.12
CA SER A 28 -2.29 -23.00 5.20
C SER A 28 -3.34 -23.44 4.18
N THR A 29 -2.96 -23.51 2.94
CA THR A 29 -3.26 -24.48 1.86
C THR A 29 -2.96 -23.85 0.49
N HIS A 30 -1.98 -24.38 -0.21
CA HIS A 30 -1.44 -24.08 -1.54
C HIS A 30 -0.13 -23.27 -1.56
N SER A 31 0.88 -23.76 -0.88
CA SER A 31 2.27 -23.42 -1.23
C SER A 31 2.80 -24.45 -2.24
N ALA A 32 2.39 -24.32 -3.50
CA ALA A 32 3.21 -24.81 -4.62
C ALA A 32 4.03 -23.60 -5.07
N GLY A 33 5.33 -23.60 -4.82
CA GLY A 33 6.25 -22.52 -5.17
C GLY A 33 6.44 -22.39 -6.68
N PHE A 34 5.50 -21.73 -7.35
CA PHE A 34 5.67 -21.20 -8.70
C PHE A 34 5.76 -19.68 -8.58
N GLY A 35 6.98 -19.15 -8.59
CA GLY A 35 7.19 -17.72 -8.76
C GLY A 35 6.48 -17.28 -10.05
N THR A 36 5.60 -16.28 -9.96
CA THR A 36 4.94 -15.68 -11.13
C THR A 36 6.00 -15.29 -12.15
N SER A 37 5.91 -15.80 -13.37
CA SER A 37 6.85 -15.46 -14.44
C SER A 37 6.72 -13.99 -14.82
N ALA A 38 7.76 -13.42 -15.44
CA ALA A 38 7.71 -12.04 -15.92
C ALA A 38 6.57 -11.82 -16.93
N ALA A 39 6.27 -12.83 -17.77
CA ALA A 39 5.17 -12.77 -18.72
C ALA A 39 3.80 -12.76 -18.04
N GLU A 40 3.58 -13.60 -17.04
CA GLU A 40 2.35 -13.60 -16.24
C GLU A 40 2.15 -12.30 -15.47
N LEU A 41 3.21 -11.78 -14.86
CA LEU A 41 3.15 -10.50 -14.16
C LEU A 41 2.80 -9.36 -15.13
N SER A 42 3.34 -9.39 -16.35
CA SER A 42 2.99 -8.47 -17.42
C SER A 42 1.51 -8.52 -17.77
N GLN A 43 0.94 -9.72 -17.89
CA GLN A 43 -0.49 -9.92 -18.15
C GLN A 43 -1.34 -9.38 -16.97
N HIS A 44 -0.93 -9.65 -15.74
CA HIS A 44 -1.62 -9.09 -14.55
C HIS A 44 -1.62 -7.57 -14.55
N VAL A 45 -0.50 -6.92 -14.85
CA VAL A 45 -0.41 -5.45 -14.93
C VAL A 45 -1.37 -4.90 -15.97
N GLN A 46 -1.46 -5.51 -17.15
CA GLN A 46 -2.40 -5.10 -18.19
C GLN A 46 -3.87 -5.28 -17.74
N ALA A 47 -4.20 -6.38 -17.09
CA ALA A 47 -5.52 -6.64 -16.56
C ALA A 47 -5.90 -5.61 -15.47
N TRP A 48 -4.99 -5.29 -14.54
CA TRP A 48 -5.21 -4.27 -13.51
C TRP A 48 -5.36 -2.87 -14.11
N ARG A 49 -4.56 -2.50 -15.12
CA ARG A 49 -4.71 -1.22 -15.83
C ARG A 49 -6.06 -1.09 -16.55
N SER A 50 -6.53 -2.18 -17.15
CA SER A 50 -7.86 -2.23 -17.77
C SER A 50 -8.96 -2.10 -16.72
N ALA A 51 -8.89 -2.89 -15.65
CA ALA A 51 -9.85 -2.89 -14.56
C ALA A 51 -9.91 -1.54 -13.83
N ALA A 52 -8.79 -0.84 -13.68
CA ALA A 52 -8.77 0.50 -13.05
C ALA A 52 -9.63 1.55 -13.76
N ARG A 53 -10.09 1.27 -15.01
CA ARG A 53 -11.05 2.11 -15.76
C ARG A 53 -12.50 1.68 -15.54
N ASP A 54 -12.75 0.56 -14.88
CA ASP A 54 -14.11 0.09 -14.56
C ASP A 54 -14.73 1.03 -13.51
N PRO A 55 -15.96 1.53 -13.73
CA PRO A 55 -16.66 2.40 -12.78
C PRO A 55 -16.81 1.79 -11.38
N ARG A 56 -16.90 0.46 -11.28
CA ARG A 56 -16.98 -0.24 -9.97
C ARG A 56 -15.71 -0.07 -9.16
N VAL A 57 -14.55 -0.07 -9.82
CA VAL A 57 -13.25 0.18 -9.17
C VAL A 57 -13.19 1.61 -8.66
N ASP A 58 -13.49 2.60 -9.49
CA ASP A 58 -13.47 4.01 -9.08
C ASP A 58 -14.46 4.27 -7.93
N ALA A 59 -15.66 3.71 -8.00
CA ALA A 59 -16.66 3.83 -6.95
C ALA A 59 -16.19 3.25 -5.61
N LEU A 60 -15.66 2.01 -5.61
CA LEU A 60 -15.12 1.39 -4.40
C LEU A 60 -13.95 2.20 -3.83
N MET A 61 -12.97 2.55 -4.64
CA MET A 61 -11.78 3.26 -4.17
C MET A 61 -12.12 4.63 -3.59
N ARG A 62 -13.06 5.38 -4.19
CA ARG A 62 -13.53 6.66 -3.64
C ARG A 62 -14.30 6.49 -2.34
N GLU A 63 -15.09 5.45 -2.22
CA GLU A 63 -15.77 5.13 -0.96
C GLU A 63 -14.76 4.86 0.14
N LEU A 64 -13.73 4.04 -0.14
CA LEU A 64 -12.67 3.74 0.83
C LEU A 64 -11.84 5.00 1.18
N GLU A 65 -11.58 5.89 0.21
CA GLU A 65 -10.98 7.20 0.48
C GLU A 65 -11.85 8.05 1.42
N SER A 66 -13.16 8.06 1.22
CA SER A 66 -14.09 8.78 2.08
C SER A 66 -14.10 8.20 3.50
N GLN A 67 -14.08 6.87 3.63
CA GLN A 67 -13.95 6.21 4.93
C GLN A 67 -12.64 6.57 5.62
N ALA A 68 -11.51 6.63 4.89
CA ALA A 68 -10.24 7.10 5.43
C ALA A 68 -10.35 8.51 6.01
N GLN A 69 -10.96 9.43 5.27
CA GLN A 69 -11.15 10.81 5.72
C GLN A 69 -12.00 10.90 6.99
N GLU A 70 -13.06 10.09 7.08
CA GLU A 70 -13.89 10.04 8.28
C GLU A 70 -13.13 9.49 9.48
N GLN A 71 -12.34 8.41 9.31
CA GLN A 71 -11.50 7.88 10.39
C GLN A 71 -10.46 8.92 10.86
N LEU A 72 -9.88 9.67 9.93
CA LEU A 72 -8.98 10.78 10.25
C LEU A 72 -9.68 11.88 11.06
N ARG A 73 -10.92 12.18 10.73
CA ARG A 73 -11.72 13.18 11.46
C ARG A 73 -12.04 12.72 12.89
N ILE A 74 -12.31 11.42 13.08
CA ILE A 74 -12.62 10.82 14.38
C ILE A 74 -11.36 10.74 15.24
N HIS A 75 -10.30 10.12 14.72
CA HIS A 75 -9.11 9.78 15.50
C HIS A 75 -8.06 10.90 15.57
N ARG A 76 -8.11 11.86 14.63
CA ARG A 76 -7.21 13.02 14.54
C ARG A 76 -5.72 12.64 14.73
N PRO A 77 -5.21 11.63 14.00
CA PRO A 77 -3.82 11.22 14.15
C PRO A 77 -2.88 12.36 13.80
N VAL A 78 -1.77 12.48 14.54
CA VAL A 78 -0.78 13.53 14.28
C VAL A 78 0.02 13.19 13.03
N CYS A 79 -0.12 14.01 11.98
CA CYS A 79 0.73 13.97 10.80
C CYS A 79 1.60 15.23 10.75
N LEU A 80 2.90 15.07 10.96
CA LEU A 80 3.87 16.16 10.93
C LEU A 80 4.37 16.50 9.53
N ALA A 81 3.81 15.88 8.48
CA ALA A 81 4.25 15.98 7.08
C ALA A 81 5.77 15.75 6.90
N SER A 82 6.35 14.92 7.77
CA SER A 82 7.79 14.71 7.89
C SER A 82 8.38 13.77 6.81
N GLY A 83 7.56 13.22 5.91
CA GLY A 83 7.97 12.24 4.91
C GLY A 83 8.40 10.88 5.48
N LYS A 84 8.26 10.63 6.78
CA LYS A 84 8.63 9.34 7.40
C LYS A 84 7.94 8.15 6.73
N CYS A 85 6.65 8.29 6.40
CA CYS A 85 5.88 7.26 5.68
C CYS A 85 6.40 6.95 4.26
N CYS A 86 7.30 7.76 3.72
CA CYS A 86 7.95 7.58 2.42
C CYS A 86 9.44 7.20 2.54
N ASN A 87 10.04 7.24 3.74
CA ASN A 87 11.43 6.83 4.00
C ASN A 87 11.45 5.44 4.63
N PHE A 88 11.19 4.43 3.83
CA PHE A 88 10.92 3.05 4.27
C PHE A 88 12.06 2.43 5.07
N GLU A 89 13.27 2.35 4.52
CA GLU A 89 14.42 1.74 5.16
C GLU A 89 14.86 2.50 6.42
N GLN A 90 14.82 3.83 6.37
CA GLN A 90 15.22 4.67 7.51
C GLN A 90 14.30 4.47 8.73
N HIS A 91 13.03 4.13 8.49
CA HIS A 91 12.02 3.98 9.55
C HIS A 91 11.55 2.53 9.73
N GLY A 92 12.22 1.55 9.09
CA GLY A 92 12.02 0.13 9.31
C GLY A 92 10.62 -0.39 8.93
N HIS A 93 9.97 0.19 7.90
CA HIS A 93 8.67 -0.28 7.43
C HIS A 93 8.63 -0.44 5.91
N SER A 94 7.61 -1.11 5.41
CA SER A 94 7.33 -1.28 4.00
C SER A 94 5.88 -0.92 3.70
N MET A 95 5.60 -0.42 2.51
CA MET A 95 4.24 -0.17 2.06
C MET A 95 3.77 -1.30 1.16
N TRP A 96 2.63 -1.90 1.51
CA TRP A 96 2.05 -3.02 0.79
C TRP A 96 0.72 -2.61 0.18
N LEU A 97 0.50 -2.97 -1.08
CA LEU A 97 -0.67 -2.59 -1.86
C LEU A 97 -1.12 -3.74 -2.77
N THR A 98 -2.37 -3.68 -3.22
CA THR A 98 -2.83 -4.56 -4.29
C THR A 98 -2.46 -4.00 -5.67
N GLY A 99 -2.28 -4.90 -6.67
CA GLY A 99 -2.00 -4.47 -8.04
C GLY A 99 -3.08 -3.54 -8.61
N LEU A 100 -4.36 -3.77 -8.25
CA LEU A 100 -5.47 -2.92 -8.67
C LEU A 100 -5.41 -1.51 -8.05
N GLU A 101 -5.04 -1.42 -6.77
CA GLU A 101 -4.81 -0.15 -6.07
C GLU A 101 -3.70 0.67 -6.74
N VAL A 102 -2.61 0.00 -7.11
CA VAL A 102 -1.51 0.62 -7.85
C VAL A 102 -2.00 1.16 -9.20
N ALA A 103 -2.70 0.33 -9.99
CA ALA A 103 -3.24 0.74 -11.29
C ALA A 103 -4.16 1.95 -11.19
N TRP A 104 -5.08 1.94 -10.22
CA TRP A 104 -6.00 3.05 -9.98
C TRP A 104 -5.27 4.33 -9.51
N THR A 105 -4.25 4.21 -8.65
CA THR A 105 -3.42 5.34 -8.23
C THR A 105 -2.69 5.94 -9.42
N LEU A 106 -2.02 5.11 -10.23
CA LEU A 106 -1.25 5.57 -11.40
C LEU A 106 -2.15 6.24 -12.43
N SER A 107 -3.39 5.77 -12.63
CA SER A 107 -4.36 6.36 -13.56
C SER A 107 -4.74 7.82 -13.23
N LYS A 108 -4.49 8.28 -12.01
CA LYS A 108 -4.78 9.64 -11.53
C LYS A 108 -3.57 10.57 -11.59
N LEU A 109 -2.40 10.04 -11.93
CA LEU A 109 -1.18 10.83 -11.98
C LEU A 109 -0.97 11.45 -13.36
N PRO A 110 -0.39 12.64 -13.45
CA PRO A 110 -0.04 13.26 -14.73
C PRO A 110 1.09 12.50 -15.45
N SER A 111 1.92 11.78 -14.68
CA SER A 111 2.97 10.90 -15.21
C SER A 111 3.28 9.80 -14.21
N GLU A 112 3.61 8.63 -14.72
CA GLU A 112 4.05 7.49 -13.91
C GLU A 112 5.57 7.56 -13.65
N PRO A 113 6.05 6.92 -12.57
CA PRO A 113 7.49 6.87 -12.32
C PRO A 113 8.18 5.96 -13.35
N THR A 114 9.29 6.41 -13.90
CA THR A 114 10.10 5.59 -14.80
C THR A 114 10.80 4.44 -14.07
N THR A 115 11.19 3.41 -14.80
CA THR A 115 11.98 2.28 -14.26
C THR A 115 13.24 2.78 -13.53
N ALA A 116 13.90 3.80 -14.06
CA ALA A 116 15.10 4.39 -13.44
C ALA A 116 14.78 5.07 -12.09
N GLN A 117 13.65 5.78 -11.99
CA GLN A 117 13.20 6.41 -10.75
C GLN A 117 12.83 5.37 -9.68
N VAL A 118 12.11 4.32 -10.07
CA VAL A 118 11.78 3.21 -9.14
C VAL A 118 13.06 2.52 -8.67
N ALA A 119 13.99 2.17 -9.56
CA ALA A 119 15.25 1.55 -9.20
C ALA A 119 16.11 2.45 -8.30
N ALA A 120 16.13 3.77 -8.54
CA ALA A 120 16.82 4.72 -7.68
C ALA A 120 16.21 4.76 -6.28
N SER A 121 14.88 4.78 -6.16
CA SER A 121 14.19 4.79 -4.88
C SER A 121 14.45 3.52 -4.05
N VAL A 122 14.52 2.36 -4.71
CA VAL A 122 14.89 1.10 -4.05
C VAL A 122 16.30 1.18 -3.48
N ARG A 123 17.27 1.72 -4.24
CA ARG A 123 18.66 1.85 -3.75
C ARG A 123 18.80 2.81 -2.58
N VAL A 124 17.99 3.86 -2.54
CA VAL A 124 18.00 4.86 -1.46
C VAL A 124 17.14 4.45 -0.28
N GLY A 125 16.26 3.47 -0.46
CA GLY A 125 15.38 2.98 0.60
C GLY A 125 14.13 3.83 0.84
N ASN A 126 13.67 4.57 -0.18
CA ASN A 126 12.51 5.46 -0.05
C ASN A 126 11.42 5.18 -1.11
N CYS A 127 10.33 5.93 -1.03
CA CYS A 127 9.27 5.95 -2.04
C CYS A 127 9.71 6.77 -3.27
N PRO A 128 9.45 6.32 -4.52
CA PRO A 128 9.80 7.09 -5.72
C PRO A 128 9.06 8.43 -5.84
N PHE A 129 8.00 8.63 -5.08
CA PHE A 129 7.25 9.89 -5.01
C PHE A 129 7.67 10.81 -3.86
N LEU A 130 8.74 10.49 -3.15
CA LEU A 130 9.30 11.38 -2.13
C LEU A 130 10.09 12.50 -2.79
N VAL A 131 9.61 13.73 -2.69
CA VAL A 131 10.23 14.94 -3.26
C VAL A 131 10.48 15.95 -2.14
N GLN A 132 11.74 16.33 -1.92
CA GLN A 132 12.11 17.31 -0.88
C GLN A 132 11.51 17.01 0.51
N GLY A 133 11.50 15.73 0.91
CA GLY A 133 10.97 15.31 2.20
C GLY A 133 9.44 15.25 2.30
N MET A 134 8.71 15.46 1.20
CA MET A 134 7.24 15.42 1.14
C MET A 134 6.73 14.44 0.10
N CYS A 135 5.50 13.96 0.25
CA CYS A 135 4.84 13.12 -0.73
C CYS A 135 4.39 13.92 -1.95
N GLY A 136 5.02 13.71 -3.11
CA GLY A 136 4.68 14.38 -4.37
C GLY A 136 3.31 14.02 -4.95
N ILE A 137 2.72 12.90 -4.51
CA ILE A 137 1.38 12.45 -4.93
C ILE A 137 0.37 12.48 -3.77
N HIS A 138 0.52 13.38 -2.80
CA HIS A 138 -0.26 13.38 -1.56
C HIS A 138 -1.78 13.31 -1.81
N GLN A 139 -2.29 14.00 -2.82
CA GLN A 139 -3.72 14.00 -3.17
C GLN A 139 -4.17 12.68 -3.81
N ALA A 140 -3.30 12.04 -4.59
CA ALA A 140 -3.55 10.79 -5.29
C ALA A 140 -2.91 9.57 -4.61
N ARG A 141 -2.46 9.70 -3.36
CA ARG A 141 -1.80 8.61 -2.64
C ARG A 141 -2.71 7.40 -2.51
N PRO A 142 -2.17 6.17 -2.60
CA PRO A 142 -2.97 4.95 -2.49
C PRO A 142 -3.57 4.78 -1.09
N LEU A 143 -4.57 3.90 -0.96
CA LEU A 143 -5.30 3.66 0.28
C LEU A 143 -4.38 3.23 1.43
N GLY A 144 -3.42 2.34 1.19
CA GLY A 144 -2.43 1.95 2.19
C GLY A 144 -1.66 3.14 2.76
N CYS A 145 -1.29 4.11 1.91
CA CYS A 145 -0.65 5.36 2.36
C CYS A 145 -1.61 6.31 3.09
N ARG A 146 -2.92 6.17 2.91
CA ARG A 146 -3.95 6.95 3.63
C ARG A 146 -4.23 6.39 5.01
N ALA A 147 -4.11 5.06 5.15
CA ALA A 147 -4.30 4.37 6.41
C ALA A 147 -3.07 4.40 7.33
N TYR A 148 -1.88 4.57 6.77
CA TYR A 148 -0.64 4.56 7.54
C TYR A 148 -0.34 5.92 8.17
N PHE A 149 -0.21 5.94 9.49
CA PHE A 149 0.25 7.08 10.28
C PHE A 149 1.37 6.64 11.21
N CYS A 150 2.35 7.53 11.42
CA CYS A 150 3.46 7.29 12.33
C CYS A 150 3.03 7.35 13.82
N ASP A 151 1.77 7.65 14.11
CA ASP A 151 1.21 7.73 15.45
C ASP A 151 0.85 6.32 15.95
N GLN A 152 1.62 5.84 16.92
CA GLN A 152 1.41 4.51 17.52
C GLN A 152 0.06 4.36 18.23
N ALA A 153 -0.54 5.46 18.70
CA ALA A 153 -1.86 5.43 19.33
C ALA A 153 -2.99 5.04 18.36
N GLY A 154 -2.71 5.07 17.05
CA GLY A 154 -3.68 4.75 15.99
C GLY A 154 -3.69 3.31 15.50
N GLN A 155 -2.75 2.46 15.90
CA GLN A 155 -2.52 1.16 15.25
C GLN A 155 -3.76 0.25 15.19
N GLY A 156 -4.51 0.10 16.27
CA GLY A 156 -5.66 -0.81 16.31
C GLY A 156 -6.78 -0.48 15.32
N TRP A 157 -7.14 0.79 15.17
CA TRP A 157 -8.18 1.20 14.21
C TRP A 157 -7.67 1.17 12.77
N GLN A 158 -6.37 1.45 12.55
CA GLN A 158 -5.73 1.37 11.23
C GLN A 158 -5.74 -0.05 10.69
N GLU A 159 -5.36 -1.03 11.52
CA GLU A 159 -5.33 -2.45 11.16
C GLU A 159 -6.74 -2.96 10.79
N ALA A 160 -7.74 -2.74 11.65
CA ALA A 160 -9.11 -3.16 11.40
C ALA A 160 -9.69 -2.54 10.11
N MET A 161 -9.38 -1.26 9.87
CA MET A 161 -9.78 -0.56 8.64
C MET A 161 -9.12 -1.17 7.41
N MET A 162 -7.81 -1.40 7.44
CA MET A 162 -7.06 -1.99 6.33
C MET A 162 -7.52 -3.41 6.01
N GLU A 163 -7.77 -4.24 7.02
CA GLU A 163 -8.28 -5.60 6.83
C GLU A 163 -9.65 -5.59 6.13
N SER A 164 -10.56 -4.74 6.59
CA SER A 164 -11.87 -4.54 5.95
C SER A 164 -11.73 -4.11 4.48
N TRP A 165 -10.87 -3.16 4.19
CA TRP A 165 -10.62 -2.66 2.83
C TRP A 165 -10.03 -3.74 1.92
N LEU A 166 -9.02 -4.47 2.39
CA LEU A 166 -8.42 -5.56 1.64
C LEU A 166 -9.43 -6.66 1.32
N GLY A 167 -10.34 -6.96 2.23
CA GLY A 167 -11.45 -7.89 1.99
C GLY A 167 -12.34 -7.44 0.83
N ARG A 168 -12.73 -6.16 0.82
CA ARG A 168 -13.56 -5.58 -0.25
C ARG A 168 -12.85 -5.51 -1.60
N ILE A 169 -11.56 -5.13 -1.60
CA ILE A 169 -10.74 -5.09 -2.80
C ILE A 169 -10.56 -6.52 -3.36
N ARG A 170 -10.35 -7.52 -2.49
CA ARG A 170 -10.25 -8.92 -2.90
C ARG A 170 -11.54 -9.42 -3.54
N SER A 171 -12.71 -9.09 -2.97
CA SER A 171 -14.00 -9.42 -3.59
C SER A 171 -14.13 -8.81 -4.98
N LEU A 172 -13.73 -7.55 -5.14
CA LEU A 172 -13.76 -6.88 -6.44
C LEU A 172 -12.81 -7.53 -7.46
N HIS A 173 -11.63 -8.02 -7.04
CA HIS A 173 -10.76 -8.82 -7.92
C HIS A 173 -11.46 -10.08 -8.43
N THR A 174 -12.21 -10.76 -7.56
CA THR A 174 -13.01 -11.94 -7.93
C THR A 174 -14.12 -11.57 -8.92
N ASP A 175 -14.87 -10.51 -8.65
CA ASP A 175 -15.99 -10.05 -9.49
C ASP A 175 -15.54 -9.57 -10.87
N LEU A 176 -14.30 -9.14 -11.00
CA LEU A 176 -13.66 -8.69 -12.23
C LEU A 176 -12.86 -9.80 -12.92
N GLU A 177 -12.78 -10.99 -12.33
CA GLU A 177 -11.99 -12.14 -12.81
C GLU A 177 -10.52 -11.79 -13.08
N ILE A 178 -9.92 -10.92 -12.25
CA ILE A 178 -8.52 -10.49 -12.35
C ILE A 178 -7.69 -11.07 -11.22
N ALA A 179 -6.41 -11.31 -11.48
CA ALA A 179 -5.48 -11.84 -10.50
C ALA A 179 -5.35 -10.93 -9.27
N TYR A 180 -5.51 -11.51 -8.07
CA TYR A 180 -5.20 -10.81 -6.82
C TYR A 180 -3.72 -10.94 -6.51
N ARG A 181 -3.06 -9.80 -6.27
CA ARG A 181 -1.69 -9.75 -5.75
C ARG A 181 -1.56 -8.60 -4.78
N TYR A 182 -1.08 -8.92 -3.59
CA TYR A 182 -0.72 -7.97 -2.54
C TYR A 182 0.79 -8.04 -2.35
N ASP A 183 1.51 -6.96 -2.66
CA ASP A 183 2.97 -6.96 -2.70
C ASP A 183 3.52 -5.58 -2.30
N GLU A 184 4.83 -5.51 -2.08
CA GLU A 184 5.50 -4.27 -1.74
C GLU A 184 5.38 -3.24 -2.87
N TRP A 185 5.09 -2.01 -2.47
CA TRP A 185 4.79 -0.88 -3.36
C TRP A 185 5.80 -0.68 -4.50
N ARG A 186 7.10 -0.66 -4.18
CA ARG A 186 8.16 -0.43 -5.19
C ARG A 186 8.32 -1.61 -6.15
N ARG A 187 8.04 -2.84 -5.70
CA ARG A 187 8.02 -4.03 -6.56
C ARG A 187 6.89 -3.94 -7.57
N LEU A 188 5.69 -3.58 -7.12
CA LEU A 188 4.57 -3.36 -8.03
C LEU A 188 4.86 -2.23 -8.99
N LEU A 189 5.34 -1.08 -8.53
CA LEU A 189 5.73 0.03 -9.41
C LEU A 189 6.78 -0.39 -10.45
N GLY A 190 7.75 -1.22 -10.08
CA GLY A 190 8.72 -1.79 -11.00
C GLY A 190 8.06 -2.61 -12.11
N ALA A 191 7.06 -3.43 -11.77
CA ALA A 191 6.31 -4.19 -12.77
C ALA A 191 5.52 -3.29 -13.73
N PHE A 192 4.91 -2.22 -13.21
CA PHE A 192 4.17 -1.26 -14.03
C PHE A 192 5.09 -0.44 -14.95
N SER A 193 6.22 0.04 -14.46
CA SER A 193 7.16 0.87 -15.24
C SER A 193 7.88 0.09 -16.35
N THR A 194 8.12 -1.20 -16.18
CA THR A 194 8.71 -2.07 -17.22
C THR A 194 7.78 -2.23 -18.41
N GLN A 195 6.46 -2.27 -18.20
CA GLN A 195 5.46 -2.37 -19.26
C GLN A 195 5.47 -1.14 -20.20
N GLU A 196 5.66 0.05 -19.69
CA GLU A 196 5.72 1.25 -20.51
C GLU A 196 6.92 1.23 -21.46
N THR A 197 8.07 0.76 -20.98
CA THR A 197 9.27 0.63 -21.79
C THR A 197 9.06 -0.33 -22.95
N ILE A 198 8.38 -1.46 -22.74
CA ILE A 198 8.08 -2.45 -23.79
C ILE A 198 7.11 -1.85 -24.81
N ASN A 199 6.03 -1.23 -24.37
CA ASN A 199 5.03 -0.64 -25.27
C ASN A 199 5.60 0.50 -26.11
N SER A 200 6.48 1.34 -25.54
CA SER A 200 7.16 2.41 -26.27
C SER A 200 8.15 1.89 -27.32
N ALA A 201 8.80 0.75 -27.07
CA ALA A 201 9.73 0.13 -28.00
C ALA A 201 9.04 -0.58 -29.18
N VAL A 202 7.76 -0.99 -29.02
CA VAL A 202 6.98 -1.65 -30.08
C VAL A 202 6.26 -0.63 -30.97
N ALA A 203 6.02 0.60 -30.46
CA ALA A 203 5.32 1.67 -31.17
C ALA A 203 6.24 2.57 -32.02
N GLY A 204 7.56 2.41 -31.95
CA GLY A 204 8.57 3.13 -32.74
C GLY A 204 9.24 2.27 -33.79
#